data_6b2aec4ae971736a6a7690570647f930
#
_entry.id   6b2aec4ae971736a6a7690570647f930
#
_cell.length_a   1.000
_cell.length_b   1.000
_cell.length_c   1.000
_cell.angle_alpha   90.00
_cell.angle_beta   90.00
_cell.angle_gamma   90.00
#
_symmetry.space_group_name_H-M   'P 1'
#
loop_
_entity.id
_entity.type
_entity.pdbx_description
1 polymer ?
#
loop_
_entity_poly.entity_id
_entity_poly.type
_entity_poly.pdbx_seq_one_letter_code
_entity_poly.pdbx_strand_id
1 'polypeptide(L)'
;MKLKLHIDHRLNFLLVCAISIACLLLALPRDSKFGYEYEVGKPWNYAPLIADFEFPISKSAEQLAGERDSALRTFYPYYNLNEAAARQQVHNFTADRAAGQFAGVPDAYVQHAVRALQEVYAAGIVSSDAMNHLTTAGTCGVRVVNGTNAVSRDVGTLFSPRSAYEHIMGDEHYSRELMTRLQLHKYISANLVFDSIKSQEGKAELLSGISSSTGLVLRGERIVDRGERVTARQKAILDSLRNETERRKEQGNSAQFILLGQFGIIAAFFALLVAYLQLFRRDLYRSPHTVYLIFSLITLFPLFTYLLFTYKFFSVYIIPFAMLPIVLRVFTDTRTAFMAHVMSIFVASLPLHNGYQFLLTQLVAGVVGIYCIQDLTERSQIFLTSLIVTLCAWVIGLVFELAQTGSLAAVDRSWYRDVTISGVALLFTYPLLYLIEKTFGFTSSVTLIELNNTNLPIIRRLAKEAQGTFIHSIQVGNLAAEVAAKIGAKVQLVRTGALYHDIGKLINPGYFTENQG
;
A
#
# COMPACT_ATOMS: atom_id res chain seq x y z
N MET A 1 8.64 -15.16 -44.07
CA MET A 1 9.66 -14.12 -44.27
C MET A 1 10.20 -13.72 -42.89
N LYS A 2 11.29 -14.37 -42.38
CA LYS A 2 11.88 -14.05 -41.08
C LYS A 2 12.83 -12.88 -41.29
N LEU A 3 12.47 -11.69 -40.86
CA LEU A 3 13.39 -10.55 -40.75
C LEU A 3 14.52 -10.97 -39.77
N LYS A 4 15.66 -11.39 -40.26
CA LYS A 4 16.89 -11.47 -39.48
C LYS A 4 17.42 -10.03 -39.38
N LEU A 5 16.95 -9.28 -38.37
CA LEU A 5 17.67 -8.08 -37.91
C LEU A 5 19.03 -8.60 -37.37
N HIS A 6 20.11 -8.39 -38.15
CA HIS A 6 21.47 -8.49 -37.64
C HIS A 6 21.73 -7.32 -36.68
N ILE A 7 21.13 -7.38 -35.49
CA ILE A 7 21.44 -6.48 -34.39
C ILE A 7 22.80 -6.95 -33.86
N ASP A 8 23.76 -6.02 -33.78
CA ASP A 8 25.08 -6.28 -33.22
C ASP A 8 24.92 -6.90 -31.80
N HIS A 9 25.72 -7.92 -31.49
CA HIS A 9 25.63 -8.66 -30.22
C HIS A 9 25.63 -7.71 -29.00
N ARG A 10 26.38 -6.61 -29.07
CA ARG A 10 26.43 -5.59 -28.02
C ARG A 10 25.12 -4.86 -27.86
N LEU A 11 24.46 -4.54 -28.96
CA LEU A 11 23.18 -3.83 -28.95
C LEU A 11 22.06 -4.71 -28.40
N ASN A 12 22.03 -6.01 -28.78
CA ASN A 12 21.10 -7.00 -28.22
C ASN A 12 21.26 -7.12 -26.70
N PHE A 13 22.51 -7.19 -26.23
CA PHE A 13 22.82 -7.30 -24.81
C PHE A 13 22.32 -6.08 -24.02
N LEU A 14 22.62 -4.87 -24.50
CA LEU A 14 22.14 -3.61 -23.88
C LEU A 14 20.61 -3.53 -23.86
N LEU A 15 19.97 -3.99 -24.92
CA LEU A 15 18.50 -4.01 -25.01
C LEU A 15 17.89 -4.94 -23.97
N VAL A 16 18.44 -6.15 -23.77
CA VAL A 16 17.98 -7.09 -22.74
C VAL A 16 18.15 -6.51 -21.33
N CYS A 17 19.31 -5.90 -21.05
CA CYS A 17 19.54 -5.21 -19.77
C CYS A 17 18.52 -4.08 -19.56
N ALA A 18 18.30 -3.23 -20.56
CA ALA A 18 17.37 -2.12 -20.48
C ALA A 18 15.92 -2.58 -20.25
N ILE A 19 15.48 -3.63 -20.96
CA ILE A 19 14.15 -4.21 -20.77
C ILE A 19 14.01 -4.79 -19.37
N SER A 20 15.01 -5.55 -18.89
CA SER A 20 15.01 -6.12 -17.54
C SER A 20 14.90 -5.04 -16.45
N ILE A 21 15.71 -3.99 -16.53
CA ILE A 21 15.68 -2.87 -15.60
C ILE A 21 14.33 -2.15 -15.68
N ALA A 22 13.83 -1.87 -16.88
CA ALA A 22 12.54 -1.20 -17.06
C ALA A 22 11.38 -2.03 -16.48
N CYS A 23 11.37 -3.35 -16.72
CA CYS A 23 10.36 -4.25 -16.19
C CYS A 23 10.34 -4.25 -14.65
N LEU A 24 11.51 -4.32 -14.02
CA LEU A 24 11.63 -4.28 -12.56
C LEU A 24 11.21 -2.93 -11.98
N LEU A 25 11.61 -1.82 -12.61
CA LEU A 25 11.22 -0.48 -12.17
C LEU A 25 9.72 -0.23 -12.30
N LEU A 26 9.08 -0.76 -13.33
CA LEU A 26 7.62 -0.64 -13.50
C LEU A 26 6.85 -1.44 -12.46
N ALA A 27 7.38 -2.60 -12.07
CA ALA A 27 6.74 -3.48 -11.08
C ALA A 27 7.09 -3.12 -9.63
N LEU A 28 8.19 -2.38 -9.40
CA LEU A 28 8.61 -2.00 -8.05
C LEU A 28 7.56 -1.07 -7.43
N PRO A 29 7.08 -1.39 -6.21
CA PRO A 29 6.11 -0.54 -5.53
C PRO A 29 6.67 0.87 -5.35
N ARG A 30 6.01 1.86 -5.94
CA ARG A 30 6.39 3.28 -5.83
C ARG A 30 5.92 3.88 -4.51
N ASP A 31 4.91 3.26 -3.96
CA ASP A 31 4.41 3.61 -2.65
C ASP A 31 5.25 2.88 -1.61
N SER A 32 6.04 3.62 -0.84
CA SER A 32 6.33 3.14 0.51
C SER A 32 4.98 3.22 1.24
N LYS A 33 4.09 2.26 0.95
CA LYS A 33 2.86 2.13 1.74
C LYS A 33 3.33 2.08 3.17
N PHE A 34 2.69 2.87 4.02
CA PHE A 34 2.83 2.72 5.46
C PHE A 34 2.53 1.24 5.74
N GLY A 35 3.59 0.43 5.75
CA GLY A 35 3.50 -1.02 5.58
C GLY A 35 3.17 -1.77 6.86
N TYR A 36 2.72 -1.05 7.88
CA TYR A 36 2.35 -1.61 9.17
C TYR A 36 0.87 -1.95 9.18
N GLU A 37 0.54 -3.19 9.57
CA GLU A 37 -0.82 -3.63 9.87
C GLU A 37 -0.98 -3.60 11.39
N TYR A 38 -1.95 -2.85 11.88
CA TYR A 38 -2.19 -2.66 13.30
C TYR A 38 -3.68 -2.55 13.61
N GLU A 39 -4.06 -3.12 14.73
CA GLU A 39 -5.41 -3.04 15.27
C GLU A 39 -5.33 -2.79 16.77
N VAL A 40 -6.30 -2.08 17.31
CA VAL A 40 -6.39 -1.83 18.75
C VAL A 40 -6.48 -3.16 19.51
N GLY A 41 -5.64 -3.32 20.54
CA GLY A 41 -5.58 -4.53 21.37
C GLY A 41 -4.66 -5.62 20.84
N LYS A 42 -4.23 -5.58 19.56
CA LYS A 42 -3.24 -6.51 19.02
C LYS A 42 -1.82 -6.06 19.36
N PRO A 43 -0.86 -6.99 19.51
CA PRO A 43 0.53 -6.63 19.73
C PRO A 43 1.16 -6.06 18.45
N TRP A 44 2.07 -5.11 18.61
CA TRP A 44 2.89 -4.58 17.53
C TRP A 44 3.99 -5.58 17.17
N ASN A 45 3.90 -6.18 16.00
CA ASN A 45 4.80 -7.26 15.57
C ASN A 45 6.05 -6.79 14.81
N TYR A 46 6.22 -5.48 14.66
CA TYR A 46 7.33 -4.88 13.93
C TYR A 46 8.41 -4.34 14.87
N ALA A 47 9.51 -3.86 14.30
CA ALA A 47 10.53 -3.14 15.06
C ALA A 47 9.94 -1.90 15.76
N PRO A 48 10.57 -1.40 16.83
CA PRO A 48 10.16 -0.16 17.48
C PRO A 48 9.98 0.95 16.45
N LEU A 49 8.83 1.64 16.49
CA LEU A 49 8.53 2.72 15.56
C LEU A 49 8.83 4.06 16.22
N ILE A 50 9.72 4.81 15.60
CA ILE A 50 10.14 6.15 15.99
C ILE A 50 9.71 7.12 14.89
N ALA A 51 9.25 8.31 15.27
CA ALA A 51 8.84 9.34 14.32
C ALA A 51 10.06 9.94 13.58
N ASP A 52 10.11 9.79 12.26
CA ASP A 52 11.17 10.35 11.41
C ASP A 52 11.04 11.88 11.22
N PHE A 53 9.85 12.42 11.44
CA PHE A 53 9.51 13.83 11.33
C PHE A 53 8.40 14.19 12.33
N GLU A 54 8.24 15.47 12.60
CA GLU A 54 7.13 15.97 13.43
C GLU A 54 5.81 16.00 12.63
N PHE A 55 4.71 15.62 13.28
CA PHE A 55 3.38 15.65 12.68
C PHE A 55 2.27 15.81 13.72
N PRO A 56 1.15 16.47 13.35
CA PRO A 56 -0.01 16.61 14.22
C PRO A 56 -0.80 15.31 14.33
N ILE A 57 -1.32 15.02 15.53
CA ILE A 57 -2.24 13.90 15.76
C ILE A 57 -3.64 14.37 15.36
N SER A 58 -4.15 13.87 14.26
CA SER A 58 -5.48 14.19 13.74
C SER A 58 -6.59 13.65 14.64
N LYS A 59 -7.62 14.44 14.89
CA LYS A 59 -8.85 13.97 15.54
C LYS A 59 -9.63 13.05 14.61
N SER A 60 -10.34 12.07 15.18
CA SER A 60 -11.25 11.25 14.39
C SER A 60 -12.41 12.09 13.85
N ALA A 61 -13.04 11.62 12.76
CA ALA A 61 -14.21 12.28 12.19
C ALA A 61 -15.36 12.40 13.21
N GLU A 62 -15.52 11.41 14.08
CA GLU A 62 -16.52 11.40 15.15
C GLU A 62 -16.23 12.47 16.23
N GLN A 63 -14.96 12.58 16.65
CA GLN A 63 -14.53 13.62 17.61
C GLN A 63 -14.74 15.02 17.05
N LEU A 64 -14.34 15.25 15.79
CA LEU A 64 -14.55 16.53 15.13
C LEU A 64 -16.05 16.86 14.96
N ALA A 65 -16.87 15.86 14.59
CA ALA A 65 -18.31 16.03 14.48
C ALA A 65 -18.95 16.37 15.85
N GLY A 66 -18.54 15.65 16.90
CA GLY A 66 -19.02 15.91 18.26
C GLY A 66 -18.64 17.29 18.78
N GLU A 67 -17.39 17.74 18.55
CA GLU A 67 -16.95 19.08 18.94
C GLU A 67 -17.69 20.18 18.14
N ARG A 68 -17.90 19.97 16.84
CA ARG A 68 -18.68 20.89 15.99
C ARG A 68 -20.12 20.99 16.43
N ASP A 69 -20.76 19.88 16.75
CA ASP A 69 -22.13 19.84 17.22
C ASP A 69 -22.25 20.54 18.59
N SER A 70 -21.32 20.28 19.51
CA SER A 70 -21.24 20.93 20.81
C SER A 70 -21.04 22.46 20.68
N ALA A 71 -20.17 22.89 19.78
CA ALA A 71 -19.94 24.31 19.52
C ALA A 71 -21.17 24.97 18.89
N LEU A 72 -21.85 24.28 17.97
CA LEU A 72 -23.07 24.81 17.35
C LEU A 72 -24.24 24.95 18.34
N ARG A 73 -24.34 24.08 19.36
CA ARG A 73 -25.35 24.18 20.43
C ARG A 73 -25.16 25.41 21.30
N THR A 74 -23.95 25.91 21.43
CA THR A 74 -23.66 27.13 22.22
C THR A 74 -23.68 28.40 21.38
N PHE A 75 -23.98 28.28 20.09
CA PHE A 75 -24.02 29.42 19.18
C PHE A 75 -25.28 30.21 19.34
N TYR A 76 -25.17 31.55 19.54
CA TYR A 76 -26.26 32.47 19.58
C TYR A 76 -26.40 33.24 18.27
N PRO A 77 -27.55 33.12 17.55
CA PRO A 77 -27.76 33.80 16.29
C PRO A 77 -27.83 35.32 16.48
N TYR A 78 -27.42 36.06 15.47
CA TYR A 78 -27.38 37.53 15.49
C TYR A 78 -28.70 38.12 15.00
N TYR A 79 -29.19 39.10 15.72
CA TYR A 79 -30.38 39.91 15.40
C TYR A 79 -30.04 41.39 15.44
N ASN A 80 -30.38 42.12 14.41
CA ASN A 80 -30.21 43.58 14.36
C ASN A 80 -31.40 44.27 15.04
N LEU A 81 -31.12 45.18 15.97
CA LEU A 81 -32.13 45.98 16.63
C LEU A 81 -32.50 47.20 15.76
N ASN A 82 -33.73 47.27 15.34
CA ASN A 82 -34.28 48.42 14.63
C ASN A 82 -34.98 49.38 15.63
N GLU A 83 -34.20 50.28 16.22
CA GLU A 83 -34.74 51.29 17.15
C GLU A 83 -35.68 52.30 16.46
N ALA A 84 -35.45 52.55 15.15
CA ALA A 84 -36.31 53.47 14.40
C ALA A 84 -37.74 52.92 14.28
N ALA A 85 -37.89 51.62 14.06
CA ALA A 85 -39.21 50.97 14.02
C ALA A 85 -39.92 51.08 15.37
N ALA A 86 -39.20 50.88 16.50
CA ALA A 86 -39.74 51.01 17.84
C ALA A 86 -40.21 52.44 18.12
N ARG A 87 -39.35 53.42 17.83
CA ARG A 87 -39.71 54.86 18.00
C ARG A 87 -40.89 55.29 17.14
N GLN A 88 -40.94 54.79 15.88
CA GLN A 88 -42.03 55.13 14.97
C GLN A 88 -43.38 54.59 15.46
N GLN A 89 -43.41 53.36 15.97
CA GLN A 89 -44.67 52.77 16.46
C GLN A 89 -45.16 53.45 17.75
N VAL A 90 -44.30 53.80 18.69
CA VAL A 90 -44.62 54.56 19.86
C VAL A 90 -45.10 55.99 19.49
N HIS A 91 -44.44 56.59 18.47
CA HIS A 91 -44.86 57.90 17.94
C HIS A 91 -46.23 57.82 17.28
N ASN A 92 -46.51 56.81 16.45
CA ASN A 92 -47.82 56.62 15.85
C ASN A 92 -48.94 56.50 16.89
N PHE A 93 -48.70 55.71 17.96
CA PHE A 93 -49.64 55.57 19.06
C PHE A 93 -49.91 56.87 19.74
N THR A 94 -48.90 57.70 20.03
CA THR A 94 -49.05 59.03 20.67
C THR A 94 -49.66 60.02 19.71
N ALA A 95 -49.44 59.97 18.41
CA ALA A 95 -50.07 60.81 17.42
C ALA A 95 -51.57 60.52 17.30
N ASP A 96 -51.94 59.23 17.26
CA ASP A 96 -53.33 58.78 17.21
C ASP A 96 -54.11 59.19 18.51
N ARG A 97 -53.41 59.20 19.67
CA ARG A 97 -53.96 59.80 20.89
C ARG A 97 -54.27 61.29 20.68
N ALA A 98 -53.31 62.07 20.14
CA ALA A 98 -53.48 63.50 19.89
C ALA A 98 -54.58 63.76 18.86
N ALA A 99 -54.81 62.85 17.91
CA ALA A 99 -55.91 62.90 16.94
C ALA A 99 -57.29 62.51 17.52
N GLY A 100 -57.38 62.14 18.81
CA GLY A 100 -58.63 61.80 19.47
C GLY A 100 -59.19 60.40 19.18
N GLN A 101 -58.38 59.49 18.60
CA GLN A 101 -58.82 58.12 18.25
C GLN A 101 -59.20 57.28 19.48
N PHE A 102 -58.71 57.66 20.69
CA PHE A 102 -58.95 56.96 21.95
C PHE A 102 -59.98 57.67 22.84
N ALA A 103 -60.91 58.40 22.24
CA ALA A 103 -61.98 59.12 22.98
C ALA A 103 -62.78 58.17 23.89
N GLY A 104 -62.87 58.49 25.16
CA GLY A 104 -63.57 57.70 26.18
C GLY A 104 -62.71 56.67 26.92
N VAL A 105 -61.37 56.62 26.66
CA VAL A 105 -60.41 55.85 27.46
C VAL A 105 -59.68 56.78 28.43
N PRO A 106 -59.62 56.47 29.76
CA PRO A 106 -58.91 57.30 30.74
C PRO A 106 -57.44 57.46 30.44
N ASP A 107 -56.84 58.64 30.68
CA ASP A 107 -55.43 58.92 30.39
C ASP A 107 -54.43 57.93 31.06
N ALA A 108 -54.77 57.41 32.22
CA ALA A 108 -53.96 56.45 32.94
C ALA A 108 -53.73 55.16 32.09
N TYR A 109 -54.77 54.72 31.35
CA TYR A 109 -54.66 53.55 30.45
C TYR A 109 -53.76 53.82 29.26
N VAL A 110 -53.83 55.02 28.70
CA VAL A 110 -52.99 55.40 27.55
C VAL A 110 -51.52 55.53 27.98
N GLN A 111 -51.26 56.13 29.16
CA GLN A 111 -49.93 56.27 29.72
C GLN A 111 -49.31 54.87 30.05
N HIS A 112 -50.15 53.98 30.61
CA HIS A 112 -49.74 52.61 30.84
C HIS A 112 -49.36 51.91 29.50
N ALA A 113 -50.21 52.04 28.49
CA ALA A 113 -49.92 51.44 27.18
C ALA A 113 -48.63 51.97 26.54
N VAL A 114 -48.36 53.30 26.69
CA VAL A 114 -47.08 53.88 26.20
C VAL A 114 -45.86 53.25 26.92
N ARG A 115 -45.89 53.14 28.25
CA ARG A 115 -44.81 52.55 29.03
C ARG A 115 -44.64 51.10 28.70
N ALA A 116 -45.71 50.32 28.65
CA ALA A 116 -45.67 48.89 28.32
C ALA A 116 -45.17 48.66 26.90
N LEU A 117 -45.56 49.48 25.90
CA LEU A 117 -44.99 49.41 24.54
C LEU A 117 -43.47 49.70 24.56
N GLN A 118 -43.02 50.71 25.32
CA GLN A 118 -41.60 51.03 25.45
C GLN A 118 -40.80 49.86 26.08
N GLU A 119 -41.35 49.22 27.12
CA GLU A 119 -40.76 48.07 27.81
C GLU A 119 -40.62 46.86 26.87
N VAL A 120 -41.68 46.49 26.15
CA VAL A 120 -41.67 45.37 25.23
C VAL A 120 -40.74 45.63 24.06
N TYR A 121 -40.69 46.86 23.52
CA TYR A 121 -39.71 47.23 22.48
C TYR A 121 -38.27 47.25 22.99
N ALA A 122 -38.04 47.65 24.23
CA ALA A 122 -36.72 47.61 24.85
C ALA A 122 -36.26 46.17 25.10
N ALA A 123 -37.17 45.26 25.46
CA ALA A 123 -36.88 43.83 25.57
C ALA A 123 -36.59 43.21 24.21
N GLY A 124 -37.31 43.62 23.16
CA GLY A 124 -37.15 43.16 21.78
C GLY A 124 -38.30 42.26 21.31
N ILE A 125 -38.86 42.61 20.17
CA ILE A 125 -39.93 41.85 19.50
C ILE A 125 -39.36 41.20 18.26
N VAL A 126 -39.41 39.87 18.19
CA VAL A 126 -39.08 39.08 17.01
C VAL A 126 -40.35 38.68 16.26
N SER A 127 -40.26 38.37 14.97
CA SER A 127 -41.41 37.84 14.22
C SER A 127 -41.89 36.50 14.81
N SER A 128 -43.17 36.19 14.66
CA SER A 128 -43.74 34.92 15.16
C SER A 128 -43.01 33.70 14.61
N ASP A 129 -42.63 33.72 13.32
CA ASP A 129 -41.88 32.66 12.70
C ASP A 129 -40.47 32.52 13.28
N ALA A 130 -39.78 33.65 13.53
CA ALA A 130 -38.46 33.64 14.16
C ALA A 130 -38.51 33.10 15.59
N MET A 131 -39.54 33.48 16.37
CA MET A 131 -39.75 32.95 17.71
C MET A 131 -39.96 31.43 17.70
N ASN A 132 -40.80 30.93 16.80
CA ASN A 132 -41.05 29.51 16.63
C ASN A 132 -39.75 28.76 16.26
N HIS A 133 -38.94 29.31 15.36
CA HIS A 133 -37.64 28.72 14.98
C HIS A 133 -36.67 28.68 16.17
N LEU A 134 -36.56 29.77 16.95
CA LEU A 134 -35.69 29.82 18.14
C LEU A 134 -36.12 28.78 19.19
N THR A 135 -37.41 28.65 19.44
CA THR A 135 -37.98 27.70 20.41
C THR A 135 -37.81 26.24 19.94
N THR A 136 -38.10 25.94 18.67
CA THR A 136 -37.97 24.59 18.09
C THR A 136 -36.49 24.15 18.02
N ALA A 137 -35.60 25.09 17.75
CA ALA A 137 -34.17 24.84 17.74
C ALA A 137 -33.53 24.67 19.15
N GLY A 138 -34.31 24.94 20.23
CA GLY A 138 -33.81 24.90 21.61
C GLY A 138 -32.73 25.96 21.90
N THR A 139 -32.73 27.08 21.16
CA THR A 139 -31.74 28.14 21.29
C THR A 139 -32.02 28.92 22.58
N CYS A 140 -31.04 28.93 23.50
CA CYS A 140 -31.22 29.60 24.80
C CYS A 140 -31.06 31.11 24.72
N GLY A 141 -30.31 31.65 23.75
CA GLY A 141 -30.03 33.07 23.65
C GLY A 141 -29.82 33.57 22.22
N VAL A 142 -29.91 34.88 22.05
CA VAL A 142 -29.60 35.57 20.79
C VAL A 142 -28.60 36.70 21.04
N ARG A 143 -27.81 37.06 20.04
CA ARG A 143 -26.97 38.27 20.07
C ARG A 143 -27.68 39.43 19.38
N VAL A 144 -28.11 40.40 20.18
CA VAL A 144 -28.75 41.61 19.68
C VAL A 144 -27.68 42.64 19.35
N VAL A 145 -27.61 43.03 18.08
CA VAL A 145 -26.66 44.02 17.54
C VAL A 145 -27.36 45.36 17.46
N ASN A 146 -26.75 46.36 18.12
CA ASN A 146 -27.15 47.78 18.00
C ASN A 146 -25.91 48.58 17.60
N GLY A 147 -25.81 48.97 16.33
CA GLY A 147 -24.63 49.64 15.79
C GLY A 147 -23.40 48.73 15.86
N THR A 148 -22.41 49.14 16.67
CA THR A 148 -21.15 48.37 16.88
C THR A 148 -21.20 47.45 18.09
N ASN A 149 -22.21 47.53 18.92
CA ASN A 149 -22.33 46.76 20.15
C ASN A 149 -23.22 45.52 19.94
N ALA A 150 -22.78 44.38 20.43
CA ALA A 150 -23.56 43.15 20.44
C ALA A 150 -23.78 42.70 21.91
N VAL A 151 -25.05 42.57 22.32
CA VAL A 151 -25.41 42.12 23.66
C VAL A 151 -26.16 40.80 23.57
N SER A 152 -25.78 39.83 24.41
CA SER A 152 -26.51 38.58 24.51
C SER A 152 -27.79 38.74 25.30
N ARG A 153 -28.91 38.24 24.79
CA ARG A 153 -30.20 38.19 25.45
C ARG A 153 -30.75 36.79 25.48
N ASP A 154 -31.41 36.41 26.55
CA ASP A 154 -32.11 35.15 26.66
C ASP A 154 -33.38 35.19 25.79
N VAL A 155 -33.64 34.08 25.05
CA VAL A 155 -34.84 33.95 24.22
C VAL A 155 -36.13 34.10 25.04
N GLY A 156 -36.12 33.67 26.32
CA GLY A 156 -37.24 33.80 27.24
C GLY A 156 -37.60 35.25 27.59
N THR A 157 -36.67 36.21 27.38
CA THR A 157 -36.92 37.65 27.60
C THR A 157 -37.45 38.38 26.36
N LEU A 158 -37.47 37.73 25.22
CA LEU A 158 -37.94 38.30 23.97
C LEU A 158 -39.45 38.09 23.80
N PHE A 159 -40.06 38.97 23.06
CA PHE A 159 -41.48 38.87 22.73
C PHE A 159 -41.73 38.53 21.28
N SER A 160 -42.77 37.75 21.02
CA SER A 160 -43.44 37.72 19.72
C SER A 160 -44.50 38.82 19.69
N PRO A 161 -45.03 39.24 18.54
CA PRO A 161 -46.12 40.23 18.51
C PRO A 161 -47.32 39.79 19.33
N ARG A 162 -47.61 38.52 19.39
CA ARG A 162 -48.70 37.95 20.19
C ARG A 162 -48.37 37.97 21.68
N SER A 163 -47.23 37.51 22.10
CA SER A 163 -46.86 37.51 23.53
C SER A 163 -46.66 38.92 24.06
N ALA A 164 -46.19 39.87 23.22
CA ALA A 164 -46.13 41.29 23.55
C ALA A 164 -47.51 41.86 23.82
N TYR A 165 -48.47 41.57 22.96
CA TYR A 165 -49.86 41.97 23.15
C TYR A 165 -50.45 41.36 24.43
N GLU A 166 -50.28 40.07 24.64
CA GLU A 166 -50.76 39.36 25.84
C GLU A 166 -50.10 39.91 27.11
N HIS A 167 -48.83 40.26 27.07
CA HIS A 167 -48.12 40.89 28.21
C HIS A 167 -48.71 42.25 28.57
N ILE A 168 -48.95 43.15 27.58
CA ILE A 168 -49.54 44.49 27.82
C ILE A 168 -50.98 44.41 28.31
N MET A 169 -51.74 43.45 27.83
CA MET A 169 -53.14 43.23 28.18
C MET A 169 -53.34 42.44 29.48
N GLY A 170 -52.28 41.84 30.02
CA GLY A 170 -52.32 40.98 31.21
C GLY A 170 -52.19 41.71 32.55
N ASP A 171 -52.06 43.04 32.57
CA ASP A 171 -52.00 43.81 33.83
C ASP A 171 -53.38 43.89 34.48
N GLU A 172 -53.55 43.24 35.62
CA GLU A 172 -54.79 43.10 36.34
C GLU A 172 -55.36 44.45 36.85
N HIS A 173 -54.53 45.50 36.90
CA HIS A 173 -54.96 46.85 37.38
C HIS A 173 -55.77 47.64 36.32
N TYR A 174 -55.82 47.14 35.06
CA TYR A 174 -56.47 47.81 33.95
C TYR A 174 -57.57 46.92 33.33
N SER A 175 -58.76 47.51 33.16
CA SER A 175 -59.88 46.80 32.53
C SER A 175 -59.54 46.39 31.10
N ARG A 176 -59.63 45.10 30.82
CA ARG A 176 -59.33 44.50 29.51
C ARG A 176 -60.20 45.05 28.38
N GLU A 177 -61.44 45.44 28.71
CA GLU A 177 -62.40 46.04 27.78
C GLU A 177 -61.94 47.42 27.29
N LEU A 178 -61.45 48.26 28.20
CA LEU A 178 -60.92 49.58 27.86
C LEU A 178 -59.59 49.51 27.14
N MET A 179 -58.71 48.57 27.53
CA MET A 179 -57.44 48.34 26.85
C MET A 179 -57.66 47.86 25.43
N THR A 180 -58.69 47.04 25.14
CA THR A 180 -59.01 46.54 23.78
C THR A 180 -59.38 47.68 22.82
N ARG A 181 -60.00 48.81 23.35
CA ARG A 181 -60.29 49.98 22.53
C ARG A 181 -59.06 50.72 22.02
N LEU A 182 -57.87 50.55 22.66
CA LEU A 182 -56.60 51.11 22.20
C LEU A 182 -56.01 50.40 20.94
N GLN A 183 -56.57 49.26 20.52
CA GLN A 183 -56.14 48.49 19.33
C GLN A 183 -54.65 48.32 19.25
N LEU A 184 -54.01 47.98 20.38
CA LEU A 184 -52.55 47.88 20.53
C LEU A 184 -51.86 46.98 19.50
N HIS A 185 -52.58 46.00 18.97
CA HIS A 185 -52.07 45.09 17.91
C HIS A 185 -51.56 45.85 16.67
N LYS A 186 -52.03 47.05 16.38
CA LYS A 186 -51.61 47.92 15.27
C LYS A 186 -50.21 48.52 15.47
N TYR A 187 -49.81 48.70 16.73
CA TYR A 187 -48.55 49.35 17.10
C TYR A 187 -47.50 48.42 17.62
N ILE A 188 -47.73 47.07 17.52
CA ILE A 188 -46.78 46.05 17.90
C ILE A 188 -46.25 45.41 16.62
N SER A 189 -44.99 45.68 16.31
CA SER A 189 -44.27 45.09 15.15
C SER A 189 -42.91 44.59 15.57
N ALA A 190 -42.35 43.64 14.85
CA ALA A 190 -41.00 43.13 15.13
C ALA A 190 -39.95 44.23 14.93
N ASN A 191 -39.12 44.46 15.95
CA ASN A 191 -37.99 45.38 15.91
C ASN A 191 -36.63 44.65 15.97
N LEU A 192 -36.63 43.31 16.12
CA LEU A 192 -35.46 42.47 15.99
C LEU A 192 -35.54 41.70 14.67
N VAL A 193 -34.59 41.96 13.79
CA VAL A 193 -34.50 41.34 12.46
C VAL A 193 -33.31 40.39 12.44
N PHE A 194 -33.53 39.15 12.03
CA PHE A 194 -32.47 38.16 11.92
C PHE A 194 -31.40 38.60 10.92
N ASP A 195 -30.14 38.61 11.35
CA ASP A 195 -28.98 38.88 10.50
C ASP A 195 -28.35 37.54 10.04
N SER A 196 -28.72 37.11 8.84
CA SER A 196 -28.23 35.85 8.26
C SER A 196 -26.74 35.91 7.97
N ILE A 197 -26.23 37.05 7.53
CA ILE A 197 -24.83 37.21 7.13
C ILE A 197 -23.92 37.09 8.36
N LYS A 198 -24.17 37.92 9.37
CA LYS A 198 -23.40 37.87 10.64
C LYS A 198 -23.55 36.55 11.36
N SER A 199 -24.72 35.92 11.28
CA SER A 199 -24.93 34.59 11.88
C SER A 199 -24.12 33.50 11.15
N GLN A 200 -24.00 33.54 9.82
CA GLN A 200 -23.15 32.62 9.06
C GLN A 200 -21.66 32.86 9.30
N GLU A 201 -21.24 34.13 9.30
CA GLU A 201 -19.86 34.51 9.62
C GLU A 201 -19.45 34.05 11.03
N GLY A 202 -20.30 34.33 12.04
CA GLY A 202 -20.03 33.90 13.40
C GLY A 202 -20.01 32.38 13.58
N LYS A 203 -20.86 31.64 12.85
CA LYS A 203 -20.77 30.16 12.80
C LYS A 203 -19.47 29.69 12.14
N ALA A 204 -19.08 30.31 11.04
CA ALA A 204 -17.85 29.95 10.35
C ALA A 204 -16.62 30.23 11.23
N GLU A 205 -16.59 31.37 11.91
CA GLU A 205 -15.52 31.72 12.84
C GLU A 205 -15.44 30.73 14.02
N LEU A 206 -16.57 30.39 14.63
CA LEU A 206 -16.66 29.44 15.73
C LEU A 206 -16.18 28.04 15.29
N LEU A 207 -16.55 27.60 14.10
CA LEU A 207 -16.11 26.30 13.54
C LEU A 207 -14.64 26.32 13.12
N SER A 208 -14.11 27.44 12.63
CA SER A 208 -12.70 27.59 12.26
C SER A 208 -11.77 27.57 13.49
N GLY A 209 -12.26 27.95 14.65
CA GLY A 209 -11.55 27.89 15.93
C GLY A 209 -11.36 26.46 16.47
N ILE A 210 -12.05 25.45 15.89
CA ILE A 210 -11.92 24.05 16.32
C ILE A 210 -10.65 23.47 15.69
N SER A 211 -9.65 23.16 16.53
CA SER A 211 -8.43 22.50 16.08
C SER A 211 -8.72 21.13 15.50
N SER A 212 -8.18 20.82 14.33
CA SER A 212 -8.24 19.50 13.70
C SER A 212 -7.30 18.47 14.34
N SER A 213 -6.42 18.91 15.27
CA SER A 213 -5.42 18.07 15.93
C SER A 213 -5.60 18.06 17.45
N THR A 214 -5.24 16.94 18.08
CA THR A 214 -5.25 16.74 19.54
C THR A 214 -3.88 16.95 20.18
N GLY A 215 -2.80 16.94 19.38
CA GLY A 215 -1.43 17.08 19.85
C GLY A 215 -0.42 17.02 18.70
N LEU A 216 0.86 17.04 19.04
CA LEU A 216 1.98 16.98 18.12
C LEU A 216 2.90 15.83 18.55
N VAL A 217 3.35 15.00 17.59
CA VAL A 217 4.43 14.02 17.78
C VAL A 217 5.72 14.65 17.28
N LEU A 218 6.75 14.65 18.09
CA LEU A 218 8.05 15.24 17.75
C LEU A 218 8.92 14.25 16.98
N ARG A 219 9.83 14.77 16.17
CA ARG A 219 10.85 13.95 15.51
C ARG A 219 11.70 13.24 16.56
N GLY A 220 11.91 11.92 16.39
CA GLY A 220 12.66 11.07 17.32
C GLY A 220 11.81 10.53 18.47
N GLU A 221 10.54 10.93 18.58
CA GLU A 221 9.62 10.38 19.59
C GLU A 221 9.24 8.95 19.24
N ARG A 222 9.27 8.07 20.26
CA ARG A 222 8.87 6.67 20.12
C ARG A 222 7.36 6.53 20.17
N ILE A 223 6.78 5.91 19.13
CA ILE A 223 5.34 5.74 18.97
C ILE A 223 4.86 4.43 19.60
N VAL A 224 5.54 3.33 19.30
CA VAL A 224 5.17 1.98 19.77
C VAL A 224 6.39 1.07 19.78
N ASP A 225 6.47 0.18 20.76
CA ASP A 225 7.54 -0.84 20.90
C ASP A 225 7.08 -2.22 20.39
N ARG A 226 8.05 -3.07 20.06
CA ARG A 226 7.78 -4.45 19.64
C ARG A 226 7.12 -5.23 20.78
N GLY A 227 6.00 -5.91 20.48
CA GLY A 227 5.22 -6.67 21.46
C GLY A 227 4.25 -5.83 22.29
N GLU A 228 4.33 -4.50 22.24
CA GLU A 228 3.40 -3.61 22.92
C GLU A 228 2.01 -3.71 22.28
N ARG A 229 0.95 -3.75 23.11
CA ARG A 229 -0.43 -3.74 22.60
C ARG A 229 -0.81 -2.36 22.11
N VAL A 230 -1.25 -2.27 20.86
CA VAL A 230 -1.67 -1.00 20.26
C VAL A 230 -2.90 -0.46 20.98
N THR A 231 -2.75 0.67 21.63
CA THR A 231 -3.85 1.42 22.28
C THR A 231 -4.63 2.25 21.27
N ALA A 232 -5.83 2.71 21.63
CA ALA A 232 -6.62 3.62 20.78
C ALA A 232 -5.86 4.93 20.47
N ARG A 233 -5.08 5.46 21.43
CA ARG A 233 -4.22 6.64 21.23
C ARG A 233 -3.10 6.35 20.24
N GLN A 234 -2.41 5.23 20.37
CA GLN A 234 -1.35 4.83 19.45
C GLN A 234 -1.90 4.61 18.04
N LYS A 235 -3.11 4.03 17.92
CA LYS A 235 -3.78 3.90 16.63
C LYS A 235 -4.00 5.26 15.98
N ALA A 236 -4.51 6.26 16.72
CA ALA A 236 -4.71 7.62 16.19
C ALA A 236 -3.38 8.27 15.74
N ILE A 237 -2.28 8.03 16.48
CA ILE A 237 -0.95 8.48 16.09
C ILE A 237 -0.47 7.78 14.82
N LEU A 238 -0.65 6.45 14.71
CA LEU A 238 -0.26 5.66 13.54
C LEU A 238 -1.08 6.06 12.30
N ASP A 239 -2.38 6.26 12.45
CA ASP A 239 -3.26 6.74 11.37
C ASP A 239 -2.84 8.15 10.90
N SER A 240 -2.47 9.03 11.84
CA SER A 240 -1.98 10.39 11.54
C SER A 240 -0.62 10.37 10.83
N LEU A 241 0.30 9.51 11.28
CA LEU A 241 1.60 9.29 10.63
C LEU A 241 1.43 8.78 9.21
N ARG A 242 0.51 7.83 9.02
CA ARG A 242 0.17 7.30 7.70
C ARG A 242 -0.31 8.40 6.75
N ASN A 243 -1.32 9.17 7.18
CA ASN A 243 -1.91 10.24 6.37
C ASN A 243 -0.89 11.34 6.03
N GLU A 244 -0.06 11.73 7.01
CA GLU A 244 0.96 12.75 6.79
C GLU A 244 2.11 12.24 5.89
N THR A 245 2.46 10.95 6.00
CA THR A 245 3.43 10.33 5.10
C THR A 245 2.91 10.30 3.67
N GLU A 246 1.64 9.93 3.47
CA GLU A 246 0.98 9.95 2.15
C GLU A 246 0.91 11.38 1.59
N ARG A 247 0.52 12.36 2.40
CA ARG A 247 0.42 13.79 2.00
C ARG A 247 1.77 14.39 1.59
N ARG A 248 2.85 14.11 2.35
CA ARG A 248 4.20 14.59 2.02
C ARG A 248 4.72 14.03 0.72
N LYS A 249 4.33 12.81 0.37
CA LYS A 249 4.67 12.20 -0.93
C LYS A 249 3.99 12.90 -2.10
N GLU A 250 2.72 13.27 -1.94
CA GLU A 250 1.98 13.98 -2.99
C GLU A 250 2.51 15.40 -3.24
N GLN A 251 3.02 16.06 -2.20
CA GLN A 251 3.47 17.46 -2.27
C GLN A 251 4.92 17.66 -2.74
N GLY A 252 5.73 16.59 -2.85
CA GLY A 252 7.15 16.72 -3.15
C GLY A 252 7.60 16.02 -4.44
N ASN A 253 8.71 16.47 -5.03
CA ASN A 253 9.47 15.76 -6.08
C ASN A 253 10.09 14.44 -5.56
N SER A 254 9.68 13.98 -4.37
CA SER A 254 10.20 12.79 -3.70
C SER A 254 10.02 11.52 -4.55
N ALA A 255 8.92 11.40 -5.29
CA ALA A 255 8.66 10.26 -6.16
C ALA A 255 9.72 10.12 -7.27
N GLN A 256 10.21 11.24 -7.83
CA GLN A 256 11.26 11.23 -8.86
C GLN A 256 12.62 10.83 -8.27
N PHE A 257 12.96 11.34 -7.09
CA PHE A 257 14.21 10.97 -6.39
C PHE A 257 14.20 9.52 -5.92
N ILE A 258 13.06 9.01 -5.44
CA ILE A 258 12.90 7.58 -5.09
C ILE A 258 13.11 6.72 -6.33
N LEU A 259 12.47 7.06 -7.46
CA LEU A 259 12.62 6.34 -8.72
C LEU A 259 14.06 6.38 -9.23
N LEU A 260 14.74 7.52 -9.12
CA LEU A 260 16.15 7.67 -9.49
C LEU A 260 17.05 6.80 -8.61
N GLY A 261 16.79 6.76 -7.30
CA GLY A 261 17.52 5.91 -6.35
C GLY A 261 17.31 4.42 -6.64
N GLN A 262 16.06 4.00 -6.85
CA GLN A 262 15.70 2.63 -7.22
C GLN A 262 16.36 2.22 -8.54
N PHE A 263 16.30 3.08 -9.56
CA PHE A 263 17.01 2.87 -10.83
C PHE A 263 18.51 2.71 -10.60
N GLY A 264 19.13 3.60 -9.82
CA GLY A 264 20.56 3.57 -9.54
C GLY A 264 20.99 2.25 -8.89
N ILE A 265 20.23 1.74 -7.91
CA ILE A 265 20.52 0.48 -7.23
C ILE A 265 20.37 -0.71 -8.19
N ILE A 266 19.26 -0.82 -8.92
CA ILE A 266 19.03 -1.91 -9.87
C ILE A 266 20.10 -1.87 -10.96
N ALA A 267 20.35 -0.70 -11.55
CA ALA A 267 21.37 -0.53 -12.58
C ALA A 267 22.77 -0.90 -12.09
N ALA A 268 23.12 -0.59 -10.84
CA ALA A 268 24.41 -0.99 -10.25
C ALA A 268 24.54 -2.51 -10.15
N PHE A 269 23.52 -3.23 -9.68
CA PHE A 269 23.55 -4.70 -9.64
C PHE A 269 23.65 -5.31 -11.04
N PHE A 270 22.89 -4.81 -12.00
CA PHE A 270 22.99 -5.27 -13.40
C PHE A 270 24.37 -4.94 -13.99
N ALA A 271 24.93 -3.76 -13.73
CA ALA A 271 26.27 -3.39 -14.17
C ALA A 271 27.35 -4.32 -13.58
N LEU A 272 27.25 -4.68 -12.29
CA LEU A 272 28.13 -5.66 -11.66
C LEU A 272 28.03 -7.03 -12.32
N LEU A 273 26.84 -7.51 -12.63
CA LEU A 273 26.64 -8.78 -13.34
C LEU A 273 27.23 -8.73 -14.74
N VAL A 274 27.00 -7.63 -15.48
CA VAL A 274 27.59 -7.41 -16.81
C VAL A 274 29.11 -7.43 -16.74
N ALA A 275 29.68 -6.69 -15.80
CA ALA A 275 31.12 -6.65 -15.58
C ALA A 275 31.68 -8.05 -15.25
N TYR A 276 31.00 -8.81 -14.38
CA TYR A 276 31.37 -10.20 -14.07
C TYR A 276 31.40 -11.07 -15.33
N LEU A 277 30.35 -11.04 -16.16
CA LEU A 277 30.27 -11.83 -17.38
C LEU A 277 31.36 -11.42 -18.39
N GLN A 278 31.62 -10.13 -18.55
CA GLN A 278 32.62 -9.61 -19.48
C GLN A 278 34.06 -9.93 -19.06
N LEU A 279 34.35 -9.81 -17.76
CA LEU A 279 35.72 -9.99 -17.26
C LEU A 279 36.07 -11.44 -17.01
N PHE A 280 35.14 -12.23 -16.44
CA PHE A 280 35.44 -13.58 -15.96
C PHE A 280 34.81 -14.68 -16.78
N ARG A 281 33.72 -14.41 -17.53
CA ARG A 281 32.94 -15.42 -18.25
C ARG A 281 32.58 -14.94 -19.65
N ARG A 282 33.59 -14.64 -20.43
CA ARG A 282 33.45 -14.17 -21.82
C ARG A 282 32.77 -15.20 -22.73
N ASP A 283 32.91 -16.48 -22.43
CA ASP A 283 32.24 -17.58 -23.10
C ASP A 283 30.72 -17.50 -22.99
N LEU A 284 30.21 -17.29 -21.78
CA LEU A 284 28.77 -17.10 -21.51
C LEU A 284 28.27 -15.77 -22.07
N TYR A 285 29.06 -14.69 -21.92
CA TYR A 285 28.73 -13.38 -22.47
C TYR A 285 28.52 -13.41 -23.99
N ARG A 286 29.30 -14.22 -24.72
CA ARG A 286 29.20 -14.34 -26.19
C ARG A 286 28.02 -15.20 -26.62
N SER A 287 27.42 -16.00 -25.76
CA SER A 287 26.27 -16.85 -26.05
C SER A 287 24.95 -16.07 -25.79
N PRO A 288 24.22 -15.63 -26.82
CA PRO A 288 22.99 -14.87 -26.61
C PRO A 288 21.93 -15.67 -25.86
N HIS A 289 21.79 -16.95 -26.08
CA HIS A 289 20.84 -17.83 -25.40
C HIS A 289 21.12 -17.88 -23.90
N THR A 290 22.39 -17.97 -23.49
CA THR A 290 22.80 -17.97 -22.08
C THR A 290 22.53 -16.64 -21.42
N VAL A 291 22.81 -15.53 -22.10
CA VAL A 291 22.50 -14.17 -21.62
C VAL A 291 21.00 -14.03 -21.40
N TYR A 292 20.17 -14.41 -22.38
CA TYR A 292 18.71 -14.34 -22.24
C TYR A 292 18.21 -15.17 -21.06
N LEU A 293 18.74 -16.38 -20.86
CA LEU A 293 18.38 -17.22 -19.72
C LEU A 293 18.73 -16.54 -18.38
N ILE A 294 19.97 -16.06 -18.22
CA ILE A 294 20.43 -15.42 -16.98
C ILE A 294 19.55 -14.20 -16.66
N PHE A 295 19.38 -13.29 -17.62
CA PHE A 295 18.64 -12.06 -17.41
C PHE A 295 17.13 -12.29 -17.22
N SER A 296 16.55 -13.27 -17.92
CA SER A 296 15.15 -13.62 -17.73
C SER A 296 14.88 -14.15 -16.31
N LEU A 297 15.73 -15.01 -15.77
CA LEU A 297 15.58 -15.55 -14.43
C LEU A 297 15.81 -14.47 -13.36
N ILE A 298 16.86 -13.64 -13.47
CA ILE A 298 17.14 -12.55 -12.54
C ILE A 298 16.02 -11.51 -12.53
N THR A 299 15.30 -11.35 -13.63
CA THR A 299 14.17 -10.43 -13.72
C THR A 299 12.89 -11.07 -13.19
N LEU A 300 12.64 -12.33 -13.53
CA LEU A 300 11.38 -13.02 -13.22
C LEU A 300 11.16 -13.21 -11.71
N PHE A 301 12.18 -13.64 -10.96
CA PHE A 301 12.05 -13.90 -9.52
C PHE A 301 11.79 -12.63 -8.70
N PRO A 302 12.54 -11.52 -8.85
CA PRO A 302 12.19 -10.25 -8.22
C PRO A 302 10.84 -9.71 -8.67
N LEU A 303 10.47 -9.86 -9.94
CA LEU A 303 9.17 -9.45 -10.46
C LEU A 303 8.03 -10.14 -9.71
N PHE A 304 8.11 -11.47 -9.52
CA PHE A 304 7.14 -12.21 -8.70
C PHE A 304 7.12 -11.72 -7.26
N THR A 305 8.29 -11.42 -6.67
CA THR A 305 8.36 -10.85 -5.32
C THR A 305 7.62 -9.53 -5.23
N TYR A 306 7.82 -8.63 -6.19
CA TYR A 306 7.16 -7.33 -6.24
C TYR A 306 5.64 -7.46 -6.41
N LEU A 307 5.20 -8.39 -7.26
CA LEU A 307 3.77 -8.67 -7.44
C LEU A 307 3.13 -9.22 -6.15
N LEU A 308 3.73 -10.22 -5.52
CA LEU A 308 3.20 -10.78 -4.27
C LEU A 308 3.20 -9.72 -3.14
N PHE A 309 4.26 -8.92 -3.04
CA PHE A 309 4.36 -7.84 -2.07
C PHE A 309 3.28 -6.76 -2.29
N THR A 310 3.03 -6.37 -3.54
CA THR A 310 2.06 -5.32 -3.88
C THR A 310 0.63 -5.76 -3.66
N TYR A 311 0.28 -6.95 -4.12
CA TYR A 311 -1.10 -7.44 -4.05
C TYR A 311 -1.42 -8.20 -2.76
N LYS A 312 -0.41 -8.55 -1.94
CA LYS A 312 -0.57 -9.25 -0.66
C LYS A 312 -1.40 -10.54 -0.72
N PHE A 313 -1.43 -11.21 -1.87
CA PHE A 313 -2.15 -12.48 -1.99
C PHE A 313 -1.50 -13.59 -1.18
N PHE A 314 -0.16 -13.63 -1.19
CA PHE A 314 0.64 -14.62 -0.48
C PHE A 314 1.93 -13.98 0.04
N SER A 315 2.58 -14.67 0.98
CA SER A 315 3.91 -14.29 1.48
C SER A 315 4.96 -14.44 0.37
N VAL A 316 5.94 -13.54 0.35
CA VAL A 316 7.07 -13.60 -0.59
C VAL A 316 7.95 -14.84 -0.39
N TYR A 317 7.87 -15.47 0.78
CA TYR A 317 8.61 -16.70 1.11
C TYR A 317 8.08 -17.95 0.41
N ILE A 318 6.94 -17.88 -0.26
CA ILE A 318 6.41 -18.98 -1.10
C ILE A 318 7.23 -19.14 -2.38
N ILE A 319 7.92 -18.08 -2.84
CA ILE A 319 8.72 -18.13 -4.07
C ILE A 319 9.96 -18.99 -3.86
N PRO A 320 10.18 -20.05 -4.68
CA PRO A 320 11.33 -20.93 -4.55
C PRO A 320 12.60 -20.32 -5.15
N PHE A 321 13.19 -19.32 -4.49
CA PHE A 321 14.39 -18.63 -5.01
C PHE A 321 15.57 -19.56 -5.25
N ALA A 322 15.71 -20.66 -4.52
CA ALA A 322 16.74 -21.66 -4.75
C ALA A 322 16.62 -22.33 -6.13
N MET A 323 15.44 -22.28 -6.76
CA MET A 323 15.24 -22.78 -8.13
C MET A 323 16.14 -22.04 -9.15
N LEU A 324 16.31 -20.72 -8.98
CA LEU A 324 17.13 -19.91 -9.88
C LEU A 324 18.59 -20.41 -9.98
N PRO A 325 19.36 -20.50 -8.88
CA PRO A 325 20.74 -20.97 -8.95
C PRO A 325 20.83 -22.45 -9.34
N ILE A 326 19.85 -23.29 -8.97
CA ILE A 326 19.79 -24.69 -9.39
C ILE A 326 19.69 -24.76 -10.92
N VAL A 327 18.76 -24.07 -11.54
CA VAL A 327 18.57 -24.00 -12.98
C VAL A 327 19.83 -23.49 -13.68
N LEU A 328 20.37 -22.37 -13.19
CA LEU A 328 21.58 -21.80 -13.78
C LEU A 328 22.80 -22.74 -13.65
N ARG A 329 22.91 -23.46 -12.53
CA ARG A 329 24.00 -24.44 -12.35
C ARG A 329 23.98 -25.55 -13.39
N VAL A 330 22.79 -26.01 -13.79
CA VAL A 330 22.64 -27.07 -14.81
C VAL A 330 23.13 -26.61 -16.20
N PHE A 331 22.88 -25.35 -16.56
CA PHE A 331 23.21 -24.82 -17.89
C PHE A 331 24.50 -24.00 -17.96
N THR A 332 25.02 -23.53 -16.81
CA THR A 332 26.23 -22.72 -16.77
C THR A 332 27.25 -23.35 -15.81
N ASP A 333 27.61 -22.63 -14.73
CA ASP A 333 28.56 -23.07 -13.73
C ASP A 333 28.19 -22.53 -12.34
N THR A 334 28.82 -23.11 -11.30
CA THR A 334 28.59 -22.75 -9.91
C THR A 334 28.77 -21.27 -9.63
N ARG A 335 29.82 -20.64 -10.18
CA ARG A 335 30.15 -19.24 -9.90
C ARG A 335 29.12 -18.28 -10.50
N THR A 336 28.73 -18.56 -11.74
CA THR A 336 27.70 -17.75 -12.43
C THR A 336 26.34 -17.93 -11.78
N ALA A 337 25.96 -19.16 -11.41
CA ALA A 337 24.71 -19.43 -10.70
C ALA A 337 24.65 -18.71 -9.35
N PHE A 338 25.73 -18.73 -8.58
CA PHE A 338 25.81 -18.02 -7.29
C PHE A 338 25.72 -16.49 -7.48
N MET A 339 26.51 -15.92 -8.39
CA MET A 339 26.48 -14.47 -8.66
C MET A 339 25.08 -13.99 -9.10
N ALA A 340 24.46 -14.72 -10.02
CA ALA A 340 23.11 -14.40 -10.48
C ALA A 340 22.08 -14.49 -9.35
N HIS A 341 22.18 -15.50 -8.48
CA HIS A 341 21.31 -15.66 -7.33
C HIS A 341 21.45 -14.52 -6.35
N VAL A 342 22.70 -14.15 -5.97
CA VAL A 342 22.97 -13.03 -5.06
C VAL A 342 22.36 -11.74 -5.62
N MET A 343 22.60 -11.42 -6.90
CA MET A 343 22.02 -10.23 -7.52
C MET A 343 20.49 -10.25 -7.48
N SER A 344 19.87 -11.40 -7.77
CA SER A 344 18.42 -11.56 -7.78
C SER A 344 17.79 -11.33 -6.40
N ILE A 345 18.37 -11.90 -5.33
CA ILE A 345 17.82 -11.75 -3.97
C ILE A 345 17.99 -10.32 -3.44
N PHE A 346 19.12 -9.65 -3.77
CA PHE A 346 19.29 -8.25 -3.41
C PHE A 346 18.26 -7.35 -4.10
N VAL A 347 18.06 -7.52 -5.41
CA VAL A 347 17.03 -6.75 -6.13
C VAL A 347 15.64 -7.08 -5.58
N ALA A 348 15.32 -8.34 -5.32
CA ALA A 348 14.03 -8.76 -4.75
C ALA A 348 13.77 -8.18 -3.36
N SER A 349 14.82 -7.96 -2.55
CA SER A 349 14.69 -7.47 -1.18
C SER A 349 14.35 -5.98 -1.07
N LEU A 350 14.50 -5.19 -2.14
CA LEU A 350 14.34 -3.74 -2.12
C LEU A 350 13.02 -3.24 -1.50
N PRO A 351 11.84 -3.83 -1.79
CA PRO A 351 10.58 -3.37 -1.21
C PRO A 351 10.26 -3.99 0.15
N LEU A 352 11.05 -4.97 0.63
CA LEU A 352 10.70 -5.77 1.80
C LEU A 352 11.09 -5.07 3.10
N HIS A 353 10.18 -5.03 4.08
CA HIS A 353 10.43 -4.47 5.41
C HIS A 353 11.47 -5.28 6.18
N ASN A 354 11.40 -6.61 6.12
CA ASN A 354 12.35 -7.54 6.74
C ASN A 354 13.37 -8.06 5.72
N GLY A 355 13.94 -7.16 4.90
CA GLY A 355 14.86 -7.52 3.83
C GLY A 355 16.07 -8.33 4.30
N TYR A 356 16.58 -8.08 5.51
CA TYR A 356 17.72 -8.83 6.07
C TYR A 356 17.39 -10.31 6.33
N GLN A 357 16.23 -10.61 6.92
CA GLN A 357 15.77 -11.99 7.13
C GLN A 357 15.58 -12.71 5.79
N PHE A 358 14.98 -12.02 4.82
CA PHE A 358 14.79 -12.56 3.48
C PHE A 358 16.13 -12.87 2.81
N LEU A 359 17.08 -11.93 2.81
CA LEU A 359 18.41 -12.12 2.23
C LEU A 359 19.14 -13.30 2.85
N LEU A 360 19.16 -13.40 4.18
CA LEU A 360 19.83 -14.48 4.88
C LEU A 360 19.22 -15.85 4.54
N THR A 361 17.89 -15.95 4.59
CA THR A 361 17.18 -17.20 4.30
C THR A 361 17.39 -17.64 2.83
N GLN A 362 17.22 -16.72 1.88
CA GLN A 362 17.33 -17.06 0.46
C GLN A 362 18.77 -17.30 0.04
N LEU A 363 19.74 -16.59 0.63
CA LEU A 363 21.16 -16.83 0.37
C LEU A 363 21.54 -18.28 0.75
N VAL A 364 21.17 -18.70 1.97
CA VAL A 364 21.47 -20.07 2.44
C VAL A 364 20.74 -21.10 1.59
N ALA A 365 19.44 -20.88 1.30
CA ALA A 365 18.66 -21.77 0.44
C ALA A 365 19.31 -21.96 -0.94
N GLY A 366 19.76 -20.87 -1.57
CA GLY A 366 20.43 -20.92 -2.87
C GLY A 366 21.79 -21.61 -2.84
N VAL A 367 22.62 -21.31 -1.83
CA VAL A 367 23.94 -21.96 -1.66
C VAL A 367 23.78 -23.47 -1.45
N VAL A 368 22.87 -23.87 -0.56
CA VAL A 368 22.57 -25.30 -0.33
C VAL A 368 22.06 -25.96 -1.59
N GLY A 369 21.17 -25.29 -2.33
CA GLY A 369 20.68 -25.80 -3.63
C GLY A 369 21.80 -26.05 -4.65
N ILE A 370 22.78 -25.13 -4.73
CA ILE A 370 23.96 -25.29 -5.60
C ILE A 370 24.81 -26.47 -5.15
N TYR A 371 25.03 -26.63 -3.83
CA TYR A 371 25.87 -27.74 -3.32
C TYR A 371 25.23 -29.11 -3.47
N CYS A 372 23.91 -29.20 -3.32
CA CYS A 372 23.20 -30.47 -3.49
C CYS A 372 23.17 -30.94 -4.94
N ILE A 373 23.29 -30.05 -5.93
CA ILE A 373 23.26 -30.38 -7.35
C ILE A 373 24.60 -29.99 -7.98
N GLN A 374 25.60 -30.86 -7.78
CA GLN A 374 26.89 -30.72 -8.52
C GLN A 374 26.75 -31.14 -9.97
N ASP A 375 26.17 -32.32 -10.21
CA ASP A 375 25.81 -32.83 -11.54
C ASP A 375 24.42 -33.47 -11.43
N LEU A 376 23.46 -32.90 -12.13
CA LEU A 376 22.12 -33.46 -12.17
C LEU A 376 22.08 -34.66 -13.09
N THR A 377 22.12 -35.85 -12.50
CA THR A 377 22.11 -37.14 -13.23
C THR A 377 20.81 -37.91 -13.02
N GLU A 378 20.16 -37.70 -11.88
CA GLU A 378 18.94 -38.42 -11.52
C GLU A 378 17.83 -37.44 -11.07
N ARG A 379 16.58 -37.81 -11.39
CA ARG A 379 15.40 -37.03 -10.97
C ARG A 379 15.22 -36.98 -9.45
N SER A 380 15.62 -38.04 -8.76
CA SER A 380 15.60 -38.19 -7.30
C SER A 380 16.42 -37.13 -6.57
N GLN A 381 17.48 -36.61 -7.20
CA GLN A 381 18.34 -35.58 -6.62
C GLN A 381 17.58 -34.28 -6.37
N ILE A 382 16.61 -33.91 -7.23
CA ILE A 382 15.81 -32.70 -7.03
C ILE A 382 14.90 -32.84 -5.78
N PHE A 383 14.33 -34.02 -5.55
CA PHE A 383 13.52 -34.28 -4.35
C PHE A 383 14.35 -34.14 -3.08
N LEU A 384 15.53 -34.80 -3.03
CA LEU A 384 16.43 -34.70 -1.88
C LEU A 384 16.92 -33.25 -1.66
N THR A 385 17.28 -32.57 -2.74
CA THR A 385 17.68 -31.14 -2.68
C THR A 385 16.57 -30.28 -2.13
N SER A 386 15.34 -30.45 -2.58
CA SER A 386 14.17 -29.71 -2.07
C SER A 386 14.00 -29.91 -0.56
N LEU A 387 14.11 -31.15 -0.09
CA LEU A 387 14.01 -31.46 1.34
C LEU A 387 15.12 -30.78 2.15
N ILE A 388 16.39 -30.92 1.71
CA ILE A 388 17.54 -30.34 2.42
C ILE A 388 17.45 -28.81 2.44
N VAL A 389 17.13 -28.18 1.31
CA VAL A 389 16.97 -26.71 1.21
C VAL A 389 15.87 -26.22 2.17
N THR A 390 14.75 -26.92 2.23
CA THR A 390 13.63 -26.56 3.13
C THR A 390 14.03 -26.68 4.60
N LEU A 391 14.70 -27.77 4.98
CA LEU A 391 15.19 -27.97 6.35
C LEU A 391 16.23 -26.91 6.74
N CYS A 392 17.18 -26.59 5.86
CA CYS A 392 18.15 -25.54 6.12
C CYS A 392 17.49 -24.16 6.25
N ALA A 393 16.51 -23.84 5.41
CA ALA A 393 15.75 -22.59 5.53
C ALA A 393 14.98 -22.52 6.87
N TRP A 394 14.38 -23.62 7.32
CA TRP A 394 13.73 -23.71 8.63
C TRP A 394 14.70 -23.44 9.79
N VAL A 395 15.88 -24.06 9.73
CA VAL A 395 16.92 -23.88 10.78
C VAL A 395 17.36 -22.41 10.82
N ILE A 396 17.63 -21.81 9.68
CA ILE A 396 18.04 -20.40 9.61
C ILE A 396 16.93 -19.47 10.14
N GLY A 397 15.65 -19.72 9.77
CA GLY A 397 14.51 -18.97 10.30
C GLY A 397 14.41 -19.08 11.82
N LEU A 398 14.56 -20.29 12.37
CA LEU A 398 14.52 -20.53 13.80
C LEU A 398 15.66 -19.78 14.53
N VAL A 399 16.88 -19.91 14.03
CA VAL A 399 18.04 -19.22 14.62
C VAL A 399 17.86 -17.69 14.55
N PHE A 400 17.33 -17.19 13.45
CA PHE A 400 17.05 -15.77 13.29
C PHE A 400 15.99 -15.27 14.30
N GLU A 401 14.89 -16.00 14.45
CA GLU A 401 13.83 -15.65 15.43
C GLU A 401 14.33 -15.73 16.86
N LEU A 402 15.09 -16.78 17.21
CA LEU A 402 15.72 -16.91 18.53
C LEU A 402 16.67 -15.76 18.83
N ALA A 403 17.48 -15.36 17.86
CA ALA A 403 18.42 -14.24 18.01
C ALA A 403 17.69 -12.91 18.22
N GLN A 404 16.48 -12.74 17.66
CA GLN A 404 15.70 -11.51 17.82
C GLN A 404 14.80 -11.49 19.05
N THR A 405 14.16 -12.62 19.38
CA THR A 405 13.11 -12.66 20.39
C THR A 405 13.54 -13.30 21.71
N GLY A 406 14.61 -14.13 21.67
CA GLY A 406 15.03 -14.91 22.83
C GLY A 406 14.00 -15.96 23.30
N SER A 407 12.94 -16.23 22.53
CA SER A 407 11.82 -17.08 22.94
C SER A 407 11.33 -18.00 21.83
N LEU A 408 11.22 -19.28 22.13
CA LEU A 408 10.60 -20.27 21.22
C LEU A 408 9.08 -20.08 21.07
N ALA A 409 8.42 -19.42 22.02
CA ALA A 409 6.98 -19.18 21.97
C ALA A 409 6.56 -18.12 20.94
N ALA A 410 7.51 -17.29 20.49
CA ALA A 410 7.29 -16.22 19.52
C ALA A 410 7.43 -16.66 18.06
N VAL A 411 7.61 -17.97 17.81
CA VAL A 411 7.83 -18.54 16.47
C VAL A 411 6.62 -18.35 15.57
N ASP A 412 6.81 -17.68 14.42
CA ASP A 412 5.76 -17.46 13.43
C ASP A 412 5.51 -18.72 12.58
N ARG A 413 4.49 -19.47 12.93
CA ARG A 413 4.10 -20.70 12.21
C ARG A 413 3.72 -20.45 10.75
N SER A 414 3.24 -19.26 10.41
CA SER A 414 2.86 -18.93 9.04
C SER A 414 4.08 -18.87 8.13
N TRP A 415 5.18 -18.34 8.62
CA TRP A 415 6.44 -18.29 7.89
C TRP A 415 6.98 -19.69 7.55
N TYR A 416 6.92 -20.64 8.51
CA TYR A 416 7.37 -22.03 8.27
C TYR A 416 6.50 -22.76 7.25
N ARG A 417 5.19 -22.54 7.29
CA ARG A 417 4.26 -23.05 6.27
C ARG A 417 4.66 -22.53 4.89
N ASP A 418 4.92 -21.24 4.75
CA ASP A 418 5.21 -20.59 3.47
C ASP A 418 6.55 -21.06 2.89
N VAL A 419 7.58 -21.22 3.73
CA VAL A 419 8.87 -21.83 3.36
C VAL A 419 8.68 -23.30 2.93
N THR A 420 7.78 -24.05 3.57
CA THR A 420 7.46 -25.43 3.16
C THR A 420 6.83 -25.47 1.78
N ILE A 421 5.90 -24.56 1.49
CA ILE A 421 5.28 -24.43 0.16
C ILE A 421 6.35 -24.12 -0.88
N SER A 422 7.30 -23.23 -0.57
CA SER A 422 8.46 -22.94 -1.43
C SER A 422 9.29 -24.19 -1.70
N GLY A 423 9.54 -25.01 -0.66
CA GLY A 423 10.23 -26.28 -0.80
C GLY A 423 9.50 -27.25 -1.75
N VAL A 424 8.19 -27.40 -1.61
CA VAL A 424 7.40 -28.22 -2.54
C VAL A 424 7.46 -27.64 -3.96
N ALA A 425 7.41 -26.31 -4.11
CA ALA A 425 7.53 -25.65 -5.39
C ALA A 425 8.89 -25.87 -6.08
N LEU A 426 9.97 -26.15 -5.33
CA LEU A 426 11.26 -26.53 -5.90
C LEU A 426 11.18 -27.82 -6.75
N LEU A 427 10.22 -28.71 -6.51
CA LEU A 427 10.03 -29.90 -7.33
C LEU A 427 9.68 -29.56 -8.79
N PHE A 428 9.09 -28.39 -9.02
CA PHE A 428 8.83 -27.88 -10.37
C PHE A 428 10.09 -27.47 -11.13
N THR A 429 11.26 -27.51 -10.49
CA THR A 429 12.55 -27.29 -11.17
C THR A 429 12.72 -28.24 -12.35
N TYR A 430 12.31 -29.51 -12.21
CA TYR A 430 12.47 -30.51 -13.27
C TYR A 430 11.64 -30.18 -14.54
N PRO A 431 10.31 -29.95 -14.47
CA PRO A 431 9.55 -29.49 -15.63
C PRO A 431 10.08 -28.18 -16.21
N LEU A 432 10.57 -27.26 -15.35
CA LEU A 432 11.13 -25.99 -15.78
C LEU A 432 12.42 -26.19 -16.60
N LEU A 433 13.30 -27.09 -16.19
CA LEU A 433 14.50 -27.45 -16.97
C LEU A 433 14.13 -27.90 -18.38
N TYR A 434 13.16 -28.80 -18.53
CA TYR A 434 12.66 -29.23 -19.83
C TYR A 434 12.12 -28.05 -20.68
N LEU A 435 11.36 -27.16 -20.06
CA LEU A 435 10.83 -25.97 -20.74
C LEU A 435 11.95 -25.05 -21.23
N ILE A 436 12.99 -24.85 -20.41
CA ILE A 436 14.17 -24.04 -20.74
C ILE A 436 14.97 -24.68 -21.89
N GLU A 437 15.20 -25.98 -21.83
CA GLU A 437 15.88 -26.71 -22.92
C GLU A 437 15.17 -26.49 -24.25
N LYS A 438 13.85 -26.63 -24.25
CA LYS A 438 13.03 -26.47 -25.46
C LYS A 438 12.98 -25.04 -25.97
N THR A 439 12.94 -24.05 -25.05
CA THR A 439 12.81 -22.64 -25.41
C THR A 439 14.12 -22.02 -25.86
N PHE A 440 15.20 -22.31 -25.15
CA PHE A 440 16.53 -21.70 -25.39
C PHE A 440 17.46 -22.58 -26.20
N GLY A 441 17.06 -23.82 -26.50
CA GLY A 441 17.87 -24.74 -27.29
C GLY A 441 19.10 -25.31 -26.54
N PHE A 442 19.03 -25.37 -25.21
CA PHE A 442 20.07 -26.01 -24.40
C PHE A 442 19.87 -27.52 -24.35
N THR A 443 20.92 -28.23 -23.96
CA THR A 443 20.88 -29.66 -23.66
C THR A 443 21.49 -29.86 -22.27
N SER A 444 20.72 -30.35 -21.32
CA SER A 444 21.21 -30.67 -19.98
C SER A 444 21.92 -32.03 -19.93
N SER A 445 22.65 -32.24 -18.84
CA SER A 445 23.25 -33.56 -18.58
C SER A 445 22.19 -34.65 -18.45
N VAL A 446 20.98 -34.33 -17.94
CA VAL A 446 19.86 -35.28 -17.84
C VAL A 446 19.42 -35.75 -19.22
N THR A 447 19.19 -34.84 -20.15
CA THR A 447 18.81 -35.15 -21.52
C THR A 447 19.90 -35.98 -22.22
N LEU A 448 21.20 -35.66 -22.00
CA LEU A 448 22.31 -36.45 -22.54
C LEU A 448 22.33 -37.86 -21.96
N ILE A 449 22.05 -38.06 -20.67
CA ILE A 449 21.95 -39.38 -20.03
C ILE A 449 20.74 -40.16 -20.60
N GLU A 450 19.59 -39.49 -20.76
CA GLU A 450 18.42 -40.12 -21.38
C GLU A 450 18.73 -40.57 -22.82
N LEU A 451 19.48 -39.78 -23.60
CA LEU A 451 19.93 -40.14 -24.95
C LEU A 451 20.94 -41.28 -24.95
N ASN A 452 21.69 -41.52 -23.88
CA ASN A 452 22.60 -42.66 -23.74
C ASN A 452 21.87 -43.97 -23.38
N ASN A 453 20.55 -43.94 -23.21
CA ASN A 453 19.78 -45.14 -22.93
C ASN A 453 19.72 -46.04 -24.17
N THR A 454 20.34 -47.23 -24.08
CA THR A 454 20.39 -48.22 -25.15
C THR A 454 19.03 -48.81 -25.52
N ASN A 455 17.99 -48.58 -24.67
CA ASN A 455 16.60 -48.98 -24.95
C ASN A 455 15.85 -48.04 -25.88
N LEU A 456 16.43 -46.90 -26.24
CA LEU A 456 15.80 -46.00 -27.20
C LEU A 456 15.55 -46.68 -28.53
N PRO A 457 14.40 -46.43 -29.19
CA PRO A 457 14.04 -47.13 -30.43
C PRO A 457 15.14 -47.08 -31.50
N ILE A 458 15.77 -45.92 -31.65
CA ILE A 458 16.82 -45.73 -32.66
C ILE A 458 18.11 -46.49 -32.32
N ILE A 459 18.50 -46.57 -31.04
CA ILE A 459 19.69 -47.31 -30.58
C ILE A 459 19.42 -48.82 -30.64
N ARG A 460 18.21 -49.25 -30.26
CA ARG A 460 17.80 -50.66 -30.43
C ARG A 460 17.80 -51.09 -31.90
N ARG A 461 17.40 -50.19 -32.80
CA ARG A 461 17.45 -50.41 -34.23
C ARG A 461 18.91 -50.54 -34.69
N LEU A 462 19.83 -49.66 -34.21
CA LEU A 462 21.26 -49.74 -34.48
C LEU A 462 21.85 -51.08 -34.01
N ALA A 463 21.49 -51.50 -32.77
CA ALA A 463 21.96 -52.79 -32.23
C ALA A 463 21.48 -54.04 -33.03
N LYS A 464 20.28 -53.94 -33.66
CA LYS A 464 19.68 -55.05 -34.40
C LYS A 464 20.13 -55.11 -35.87
N GLU A 465 20.17 -53.93 -36.54
CA GLU A 465 20.42 -53.86 -37.99
C GLU A 465 21.90 -53.59 -38.35
N ALA A 466 22.67 -52.95 -37.41
CA ALA A 466 24.10 -52.64 -37.62
C ALA A 466 24.89 -52.92 -36.33
N GLN A 467 24.97 -54.22 -35.97
CA GLN A 467 25.51 -54.65 -34.68
C GLN A 467 26.98 -54.26 -34.50
N GLY A 468 27.81 -54.38 -35.55
CA GLY A 468 29.24 -53.99 -35.51
C GLY A 468 29.39 -52.49 -35.21
N THR A 469 28.61 -51.64 -35.88
CA THR A 469 28.58 -50.20 -35.65
C THR A 469 28.10 -49.88 -34.22
N PHE A 470 27.09 -50.59 -33.69
CA PHE A 470 26.62 -50.40 -32.32
C PHE A 470 27.72 -50.73 -31.30
N ILE A 471 28.40 -51.87 -31.41
CA ILE A 471 29.50 -52.27 -30.52
C ILE A 471 30.62 -51.23 -30.57
N HIS A 472 31.04 -50.87 -31.81
CA HIS A 472 32.03 -49.80 -32.02
C HIS A 472 31.69 -48.53 -31.35
N SER A 473 30.46 -48.02 -31.52
CA SER A 473 30.00 -46.75 -30.93
C SER A 473 30.00 -46.78 -29.39
N ILE A 474 29.64 -47.91 -28.77
CA ILE A 474 29.72 -48.08 -27.30
C ILE A 474 31.18 -48.07 -26.84
N GLN A 475 32.08 -48.81 -27.49
CA GLN A 475 33.49 -48.86 -27.10
C GLN A 475 34.17 -47.51 -27.23
N VAL A 476 33.96 -46.83 -28.37
CA VAL A 476 34.45 -45.46 -28.59
C VAL A 476 33.88 -44.50 -27.54
N GLY A 477 32.56 -44.64 -27.23
CA GLY A 477 31.88 -43.79 -26.22
C GLY A 477 32.48 -43.97 -24.82
N ASN A 478 32.76 -45.20 -24.40
CA ASN A 478 33.39 -45.49 -23.10
C ASN A 478 34.81 -44.93 -23.03
N LEU A 479 35.65 -45.20 -24.04
CA LEU A 479 37.02 -44.71 -24.07
C LEU A 479 37.10 -43.19 -24.12
N ALA A 480 36.30 -42.56 -24.96
CA ALA A 480 36.23 -41.10 -25.09
C ALA A 480 35.72 -40.45 -23.80
N ALA A 481 34.78 -41.08 -23.10
CA ALA A 481 34.26 -40.59 -21.82
C ALA A 481 35.34 -40.59 -20.72
N GLU A 482 36.20 -41.63 -20.66
CA GLU A 482 37.32 -41.68 -19.71
C GLU A 482 38.36 -40.58 -19.98
N VAL A 483 38.69 -40.37 -21.26
CA VAL A 483 39.59 -39.29 -21.67
C VAL A 483 38.99 -37.95 -21.31
N ALA A 484 37.71 -37.72 -21.61
CA ALA A 484 37.00 -36.50 -21.28
C ALA A 484 37.02 -36.20 -19.77
N ALA A 485 36.84 -37.20 -18.92
CA ALA A 485 36.92 -37.08 -17.48
C ALA A 485 38.32 -36.62 -17.02
N LYS A 486 39.38 -37.18 -17.57
CA LYS A 486 40.77 -36.83 -17.21
C LYS A 486 41.17 -35.41 -17.62
N ILE A 487 40.63 -34.91 -18.72
CA ILE A 487 40.93 -33.54 -19.20
C ILE A 487 39.93 -32.51 -18.71
N GLY A 488 38.93 -32.89 -17.87
CA GLY A 488 37.89 -32.00 -17.36
C GLY A 488 36.88 -31.55 -18.42
N ALA A 489 36.69 -32.33 -19.51
CA ALA A 489 35.69 -32.07 -20.54
C ALA A 489 34.30 -32.59 -20.13
N LYS A 490 33.24 -32.20 -20.88
CA LYS A 490 31.85 -32.63 -20.60
C LYS A 490 31.64 -34.10 -20.97
N VAL A 491 31.86 -35.00 -20.00
CA VAL A 491 31.84 -36.47 -20.17
C VAL A 491 30.58 -36.98 -20.86
N GLN A 492 29.40 -36.55 -20.41
CA GLN A 492 28.11 -37.00 -20.96
C GLN A 492 27.92 -36.55 -22.42
N LEU A 493 28.34 -35.33 -22.76
CA LEU A 493 28.28 -34.85 -24.14
C LEU A 493 29.17 -35.66 -25.08
N VAL A 494 30.41 -35.96 -24.65
CA VAL A 494 31.37 -36.76 -25.43
C VAL A 494 30.84 -38.18 -25.61
N ARG A 495 30.34 -38.80 -24.53
CA ARG A 495 29.78 -40.17 -24.59
C ARG A 495 28.57 -40.26 -25.52
N THR A 496 27.62 -39.30 -25.39
CA THR A 496 26.44 -39.25 -26.25
C THR A 496 26.83 -39.02 -27.71
N GLY A 497 27.72 -38.05 -27.98
CA GLY A 497 28.20 -37.79 -29.32
C GLY A 497 28.84 -39.04 -29.96
N ALA A 498 29.65 -39.75 -29.18
CA ALA A 498 30.27 -41.00 -29.64
C ALA A 498 29.24 -42.11 -29.89
N LEU A 499 28.17 -42.22 -29.07
CA LEU A 499 27.13 -43.23 -29.31
C LEU A 499 26.35 -42.97 -30.61
N TYR A 500 26.16 -41.70 -31.00
CA TYR A 500 25.37 -41.33 -32.18
C TYR A 500 26.19 -40.99 -33.43
N HIS A 501 27.54 -40.92 -33.35
CA HIS A 501 28.37 -40.41 -34.46
C HIS A 501 28.19 -41.16 -35.78
N ASP A 502 27.94 -42.46 -35.72
CA ASP A 502 27.82 -43.37 -36.87
C ASP A 502 26.38 -43.81 -37.14
N ILE A 503 25.38 -43.16 -36.57
CA ILE A 503 23.95 -43.53 -36.67
C ILE A 503 23.46 -43.56 -38.14
N GLY A 504 24.07 -42.74 -39.01
CA GLY A 504 23.78 -42.72 -40.44
C GLY A 504 24.05 -44.03 -41.19
N LYS A 505 24.90 -44.91 -40.65
CA LYS A 505 25.17 -46.24 -41.20
C LYS A 505 23.93 -47.15 -41.19
N LEU A 506 22.88 -46.80 -40.40
CA LEU A 506 21.59 -47.51 -40.47
C LEU A 506 20.86 -47.42 -41.80
N ILE A 507 21.22 -46.49 -42.69
CA ILE A 507 20.58 -46.36 -44.00
C ILE A 507 20.94 -47.57 -44.87
N ASN A 508 22.23 -48.00 -44.89
CA ASN A 508 22.73 -49.14 -45.63
C ASN A 508 23.80 -49.85 -44.81
N PRO A 509 23.48 -50.67 -43.81
CA PRO A 509 24.44 -51.26 -42.89
C PRO A 509 25.45 -52.19 -43.62
N GLY A 510 25.00 -52.91 -44.64
CA GLY A 510 25.82 -53.86 -45.38
C GLY A 510 26.97 -53.27 -46.21
N TYR A 511 27.02 -51.93 -46.39
CA TYR A 511 28.19 -51.29 -47.04
C TYR A 511 29.37 -51.10 -46.09
N PHE A 512 29.21 -51.34 -44.80
CA PHE A 512 30.25 -51.18 -43.80
C PHE A 512 30.78 -52.55 -43.35
N THR A 513 32.09 -52.74 -43.43
CA THR A 513 32.73 -54.01 -43.14
C THR A 513 32.48 -54.55 -41.75
N GLU A 514 32.36 -53.70 -40.78
CA GLU A 514 32.06 -54.08 -39.39
C GLU A 514 30.66 -54.70 -39.20
N ASN A 515 29.75 -54.54 -40.19
CA ASN A 515 28.40 -55.11 -40.17
C ASN A 515 28.19 -56.23 -41.13
N GLN A 516 29.24 -56.61 -41.89
CA GLN A 516 29.23 -57.76 -42.79
C GLN A 516 29.57 -58.99 -41.98
N GLY A 517 28.57 -59.81 -41.65
CA GLY A 517 28.72 -61.06 -40.95
C GLY A 517 28.76 -62.25 -41.89
#